data_10a7f4abfce1106c74923d5581b7f213
#
_entry.id   10a7f4abfce1106c74923d5581b7f213
#
_cell.length_a   1.000
_cell.length_b   1.000
_cell.length_c   1.000
_cell.angle_alpha   90.00
_cell.angle_beta   90.00
_cell.angle_gamma   90.00
#
_symmetry.space_group_name_H-M   'P 1'
#
loop_
_entity.id
_entity.type
_entity.pdbx_description
1 polymer ?
#
loop_
_entity_poly.entity_id
_entity_poly.type
_entity_poly.pdbx_seq_one_letter_code
_entity_poly.pdbx_strand_id
1 'polypeptide(L)'
;MGAELLWGLGFGLLSAVWPLYLTDLGARPQEIGLVFGAGNLVAVLCFLPAGYLADRVGRKAVLLAAYVASTLGVWSFIPLGDWHGAFLGSALYWSGSASLPVMFALIAAAVPRAQLGSAMGLLLGAYFAGNIAGSPLAGPIAATFGLRAAVAAAAVFLTVSTALILGLRATPPIPERGAFRPPRSFWTLLAVAPFGAALSILSLALLPVYLRDIAAVPLERIGFYLGLISLGATLLAVAMGRLADALGTVPALIAAACVLTSAALLVAFSGRNEPIIAVAALLLGATQAPNPVLAAAVERIIPPARAALGYATYQVAFAIGFGSGGTVAGFLYEADPLLPFIVTAALALPVAATIGVVLTRTAARATLTSELT
;
A
#
# COMPACT_ATOMS: atom_id res chain seq x y z
N MET A 1 15.00 -2.52 -10.64
CA MET A 1 14.34 -3.84 -10.60
C MET A 1 14.83 -4.68 -9.42
N GLY A 2 16.13 -5.04 -9.32
CA GLY A 2 16.65 -5.87 -8.20
C GLY A 2 16.38 -5.25 -6.82
N ALA A 3 16.55 -3.95 -6.67
CA ALA A 3 16.22 -3.26 -5.41
C ALA A 3 14.75 -3.42 -5.02
N GLU A 4 13.82 -3.24 -5.97
CA GLU A 4 12.38 -3.39 -5.71
C GLU A 4 11.97 -4.83 -5.36
N LEU A 5 12.58 -5.82 -6.02
CA LEU A 5 12.37 -7.22 -5.68
C LEU A 5 12.79 -7.50 -4.23
N LEU A 6 13.97 -7.04 -3.82
CA LEU A 6 14.47 -7.21 -2.45
C LEU A 6 13.67 -6.39 -1.44
N TRP A 7 13.23 -5.18 -1.84
CA TRP A 7 12.32 -4.38 -1.01
C TRP A 7 11.00 -5.10 -0.76
N GLY A 8 10.41 -5.67 -1.83
CA GLY A 8 9.21 -6.49 -1.75
C GLY A 8 9.39 -7.72 -0.87
N LEU A 9 10.52 -8.42 -0.98
CA LEU A 9 10.86 -9.55 -0.10
C LEU A 9 10.88 -9.12 1.37
N GLY A 10 11.59 -8.04 1.69
CA GLY A 10 11.65 -7.49 3.05
C GLY A 10 10.29 -7.05 3.57
N PHE A 11 9.49 -6.38 2.73
CA PHE A 11 8.14 -5.96 3.09
C PHE A 11 7.21 -7.15 3.33
N GLY A 12 7.27 -8.18 2.47
CA GLY A 12 6.48 -9.40 2.64
C GLY A 12 6.77 -10.10 3.96
N LEU A 13 8.05 -10.23 4.32
CA LEU A 13 8.47 -10.75 5.63
C LEU A 13 7.91 -9.88 6.76
N LEU A 14 8.12 -8.56 6.69
CA LEU A 14 7.73 -7.64 7.75
C LEU A 14 6.21 -7.60 7.94
N SER A 15 5.44 -7.47 6.86
CA SER A 15 3.97 -7.34 6.93
C SER A 15 3.29 -8.56 7.56
N ALA A 16 3.87 -9.74 7.39
CA ALA A 16 3.33 -10.98 7.96
C ALA A 16 3.56 -11.08 9.48
N VAL A 17 4.66 -10.53 9.99
CA VAL A 17 5.02 -10.69 11.41
C VAL A 17 4.90 -9.42 12.25
N TRP A 18 4.82 -8.24 11.61
CA TRP A 18 4.80 -6.96 12.30
C TRP A 18 3.70 -6.81 13.36
N PRO A 19 2.40 -7.06 13.06
CA PRO A 19 1.36 -6.98 14.09
C PRO A 19 1.55 -8.02 15.20
N LEU A 20 2.02 -9.23 14.85
CA LEU A 20 2.31 -10.29 15.83
C LEU A 20 3.45 -9.90 16.76
N TYR A 21 4.51 -9.29 16.20
CA TYR A 21 5.65 -8.82 16.97
C TYR A 21 5.25 -7.72 17.96
N LEU A 22 4.40 -6.79 17.56
CA LEU A 22 3.88 -5.76 18.46
C LEU A 22 2.99 -6.35 19.55
N THR A 23 2.19 -7.38 19.24
CA THR A 23 1.40 -8.10 20.27
C THR A 23 2.32 -8.76 21.29
N ASP A 24 3.40 -9.42 20.85
CA ASP A 24 4.38 -10.04 21.75
C ASP A 24 5.18 -9.00 22.59
N LEU A 25 5.28 -7.77 22.12
CA LEU A 25 5.80 -6.64 22.91
C LEU A 25 4.76 -6.02 23.85
N GLY A 26 3.57 -6.60 23.96
CA GLY A 26 2.50 -6.18 24.86
C GLY A 26 1.53 -5.15 24.30
N ALA A 27 1.57 -4.87 22.99
CA ALA A 27 0.62 -3.95 22.36
C ALA A 27 -0.77 -4.61 22.23
N ARG A 28 -1.81 -3.86 22.60
CA ARG A 28 -3.20 -4.21 22.33
C ARG A 28 -3.55 -3.88 20.85
N PRO A 29 -4.60 -4.47 20.28
CA PRO A 29 -5.00 -4.22 18.90
C PRO A 29 -5.15 -2.74 18.54
N GLN A 30 -5.76 -1.93 19.39
CA GLN A 30 -5.88 -0.49 19.19
C GLN A 30 -4.52 0.23 19.15
N GLU A 31 -3.54 -0.22 19.94
CA GLU A 31 -2.20 0.35 20.00
C GLU A 31 -1.41 0.01 18.73
N ILE A 32 -1.57 -1.21 18.21
CA ILE A 32 -1.02 -1.61 16.90
C ILE A 32 -1.58 -0.70 15.79
N GLY A 33 -2.89 -0.47 15.79
CA GLY A 33 -3.54 0.45 14.86
C GLY A 33 -3.03 1.89 14.98
N LEU A 34 -2.80 2.39 16.20
CA LEU A 34 -2.24 3.72 16.45
C LEU A 34 -0.79 3.85 15.93
N VAL A 35 0.07 2.84 16.17
CA VAL A 35 1.46 2.82 15.65
C VAL A 35 1.44 2.85 14.13
N PHE A 36 0.57 2.09 13.49
CA PHE A 36 0.41 2.08 12.05
C PHE A 36 -0.06 3.44 11.50
N GLY A 37 -1.10 4.01 12.12
CA GLY A 37 -1.65 5.30 11.71
C GLY A 37 -0.69 6.45 11.89
N ALA A 38 0.02 6.51 13.01
CA ALA A 38 1.03 7.53 13.28
C ALA A 38 2.18 7.48 12.26
N GLY A 39 2.66 6.28 11.91
CA GLY A 39 3.66 6.10 10.86
C GLY A 39 3.18 6.65 9.51
N ASN A 40 1.97 6.31 9.11
CA ASN A 40 1.39 6.83 7.85
C ASN A 40 1.16 8.34 7.87
N LEU A 41 0.86 8.95 9.02
CA LEU A 41 0.77 10.40 9.15
C LEU A 41 2.13 11.06 8.87
N VAL A 42 3.24 10.45 9.30
CA VAL A 42 4.59 10.92 8.96
C VAL A 42 4.83 10.81 7.44
N ALA A 43 4.39 9.73 6.78
CA ALA A 43 4.45 9.63 5.32
C ALA A 43 3.74 10.80 4.62
N VAL A 44 2.55 11.18 5.09
CA VAL A 44 1.79 12.34 4.58
C VAL A 44 2.64 13.61 4.64
N LEU A 45 3.32 13.85 5.76
CA LEU A 45 4.18 15.02 5.95
C LEU A 45 5.43 14.98 5.05
N CYS A 46 5.90 13.79 4.66
CA CYS A 46 7.11 13.61 3.86
C CYS A 46 6.87 13.71 2.34
N PHE A 47 5.68 13.40 1.82
CA PHE A 47 5.45 13.32 0.36
C PHE A 47 5.75 14.62 -0.38
N LEU A 48 5.20 15.75 0.08
CA LEU A 48 5.40 17.05 -0.59
C LEU A 48 6.83 17.58 -0.43
N PRO A 49 7.44 17.58 0.79
CA PRO A 49 8.83 17.95 0.95
C PRO A 49 9.80 17.11 0.13
N ALA A 50 9.57 15.80 0.00
CA ALA A 50 10.44 14.92 -0.79
C ALA A 50 10.44 15.28 -2.27
N GLY A 51 9.27 15.59 -2.85
CA GLY A 51 9.18 16.08 -4.22
C GLY A 51 9.97 17.37 -4.42
N TYR A 52 9.77 18.35 -3.54
CA TYR A 52 10.49 19.62 -3.57
C TYR A 52 12.02 19.49 -3.40
N LEU A 53 12.44 18.64 -2.47
CA LEU A 53 13.87 18.35 -2.26
C LEU A 53 14.49 17.61 -3.45
N ALA A 54 13.75 16.67 -4.06
CA ALA A 54 14.22 15.92 -5.23
C ALA A 54 14.57 16.84 -6.42
N ASP A 55 13.82 17.93 -6.57
CA ASP A 55 14.09 18.92 -7.61
C ASP A 55 15.31 19.81 -7.30
N ARG A 56 15.66 20.00 -6.03
CA ARG A 56 16.78 20.84 -5.58
C ARG A 56 18.09 20.10 -5.38
N VAL A 57 18.06 18.96 -4.68
CA VAL A 57 19.27 18.21 -4.32
C VAL A 57 19.51 16.99 -5.21
N GLY A 58 18.54 16.70 -6.11
CA GLY A 58 18.58 15.57 -7.03
C GLY A 58 17.81 14.37 -6.51
N ARG A 59 17.17 13.68 -7.45
CA ARG A 59 16.24 12.56 -7.19
C ARG A 59 16.91 11.38 -6.48
N LYS A 60 18.16 11.04 -6.85
CA LYS A 60 18.91 9.94 -6.22
C LYS A 60 19.14 10.19 -4.72
N ALA A 61 19.49 11.40 -4.34
CA ALA A 61 19.77 11.73 -2.94
C ALA A 61 18.51 11.56 -2.06
N VAL A 62 17.37 12.05 -2.53
CA VAL A 62 16.09 11.93 -1.82
C VAL A 62 15.61 10.48 -1.77
N LEU A 63 15.73 9.75 -2.89
CA LEU A 63 15.41 8.32 -2.94
C LEU A 63 16.25 7.53 -1.92
N LEU A 64 17.56 7.75 -1.91
CA LEU A 64 18.47 7.08 -0.98
C LEU A 64 18.14 7.43 0.48
N ALA A 65 17.89 8.72 0.79
CA ALA A 65 17.50 9.13 2.14
C ALA A 65 16.22 8.45 2.61
N ALA A 66 15.21 8.34 1.74
CA ALA A 66 13.95 7.64 2.02
C ALA A 66 14.17 6.15 2.30
N TYR A 67 14.98 5.47 1.48
CA TYR A 67 15.31 4.04 1.67
C TYR A 67 16.11 3.81 2.96
N VAL A 68 17.09 4.67 3.24
CA VAL A 68 17.87 4.60 4.49
C VAL A 68 16.97 4.81 5.70
N ALA A 69 16.09 5.82 5.68
CA ALA A 69 15.17 6.08 6.77
C ALA A 69 14.26 4.87 7.05
N SER A 70 13.66 4.28 6.00
CA SER A 70 12.83 3.08 6.16
C SER A 70 13.62 1.88 6.68
N THR A 71 14.83 1.67 6.17
CA THR A 71 15.70 0.57 6.61
C THR A 71 16.05 0.73 8.09
N LEU A 72 16.44 1.94 8.51
CA LEU A 72 16.71 2.25 9.92
C LEU A 72 15.45 2.07 10.78
N GLY A 73 14.27 2.41 10.24
CA GLY A 73 12.98 2.17 10.89
C GLY A 73 12.79 0.69 11.24
N VAL A 74 13.06 -0.22 10.30
CA VAL A 74 12.92 -1.66 10.57
C VAL A 74 14.01 -2.18 11.52
N TRP A 75 15.25 -1.71 11.39
CA TRP A 75 16.32 -2.04 12.35
C TRP A 75 15.99 -1.59 13.77
N SER A 76 15.31 -0.44 13.95
CA SER A 76 14.94 0.08 15.26
C SER A 76 13.91 -0.77 15.99
N PHE A 77 13.18 -1.67 15.30
CA PHE A 77 12.26 -2.59 15.94
C PHE A 77 12.97 -3.72 16.71
N ILE A 78 14.18 -4.11 16.30
CA ILE A 78 14.88 -5.27 16.84
C ILE A 78 15.23 -5.13 18.34
N PRO A 79 15.77 -3.98 18.82
CA PRO A 79 16.13 -3.82 20.22
C PRO A 79 14.95 -3.54 21.16
N LEU A 80 13.71 -3.43 20.65
CA LEU A 80 12.57 -3.05 21.47
C LEU A 80 12.31 -4.06 22.59
N GLY A 81 12.11 -3.54 23.81
CA GLY A 81 11.64 -4.27 24.96
C GLY A 81 10.13 -4.14 25.19
N ASP A 82 9.53 -3.09 24.64
CA ASP A 82 8.09 -2.82 24.64
C ASP A 82 7.65 -2.17 23.33
N TRP A 83 6.35 -2.04 23.13
CA TRP A 83 5.78 -1.55 21.88
C TRP A 83 5.89 -0.02 21.66
N HIS A 84 6.16 0.79 22.71
CA HIS A 84 6.15 2.26 22.57
C HIS A 84 7.24 2.75 21.62
N GLY A 85 8.41 2.13 21.63
CA GLY A 85 9.49 2.45 20.69
C GLY A 85 9.12 2.22 19.22
N ALA A 86 8.09 1.45 18.95
CA ALA A 86 7.63 1.16 17.59
C ALA A 86 7.05 2.37 16.87
N PHE A 87 6.61 3.43 17.58
CA PHE A 87 6.20 4.69 16.95
C PHE A 87 7.33 5.31 16.13
N LEU A 88 8.54 5.38 16.70
CA LEU A 88 9.70 5.92 15.99
C LEU A 88 10.06 5.05 14.78
N GLY A 89 10.12 3.74 14.96
CA GLY A 89 10.42 2.80 13.89
C GLY A 89 9.39 2.87 12.76
N SER A 90 8.11 2.93 13.10
CA SER A 90 7.00 3.09 12.14
C SER A 90 7.09 4.43 11.41
N ALA A 91 7.35 5.53 12.11
CA ALA A 91 7.52 6.85 11.52
C ALA A 91 8.66 6.87 10.49
N LEU A 92 9.82 6.33 10.85
CA LEU A 92 10.99 6.20 9.96
C LEU A 92 10.65 5.29 8.77
N TYR A 93 10.03 4.13 9.00
CA TYR A 93 9.68 3.19 7.94
C TYR A 93 8.74 3.83 6.91
N TRP A 94 7.64 4.44 7.36
CA TRP A 94 6.65 5.02 6.47
C TRP A 94 7.11 6.32 5.82
N SER A 95 8.08 7.06 6.41
CA SER A 95 8.69 8.21 5.74
C SER A 95 9.32 7.85 4.39
N GLY A 96 9.78 6.60 4.24
CA GLY A 96 10.30 6.07 2.99
C GLY A 96 9.28 5.94 1.86
N SER A 97 7.98 5.97 2.15
CA SER A 97 6.94 6.03 1.11
C SER A 97 7.08 7.25 0.19
N ALA A 98 7.75 8.31 0.67
CA ALA A 98 8.14 9.47 -0.13
C ALA A 98 9.10 9.12 -1.30
N SER A 99 9.70 7.93 -1.31
CA SER A 99 10.49 7.41 -2.45
C SER A 99 9.64 7.17 -3.70
N LEU A 100 8.37 6.81 -3.56
CA LEU A 100 7.50 6.41 -4.69
C LEU A 100 7.38 7.49 -5.79
N PRO A 101 6.97 8.74 -5.50
CA PRO A 101 6.89 9.78 -6.53
C PRO A 101 8.26 10.11 -7.12
N VAL A 102 9.32 10.07 -6.32
CA VAL A 102 10.69 10.32 -6.78
C VAL A 102 11.17 9.22 -7.73
N MET A 103 10.85 7.97 -7.43
CA MET A 103 11.18 6.81 -8.25
C MET A 103 10.44 6.84 -9.59
N PHE A 104 9.15 7.16 -9.60
CA PHE A 104 8.40 7.34 -10.83
C PHE A 104 8.97 8.47 -11.70
N ALA A 105 9.38 9.58 -11.08
CA ALA A 105 10.04 10.67 -11.78
C ALA A 105 11.42 10.27 -12.34
N LEU A 106 12.18 9.41 -11.67
CA LEU A 106 13.43 8.85 -12.17
C LEU A 106 13.21 8.00 -13.42
N ILE A 107 12.22 7.10 -13.39
CA ILE A 107 11.88 6.24 -14.53
C ILE A 107 11.40 7.07 -15.70
N ALA A 108 10.54 8.05 -15.47
CA ALA A 108 10.02 8.93 -16.52
C ALA A 108 11.13 9.73 -17.21
N ALA A 109 12.23 10.02 -16.51
CA ALA A 109 13.40 10.67 -17.10
C ALA A 109 14.35 9.70 -17.84
N ALA A 110 14.30 8.40 -17.51
CA ALA A 110 15.25 7.40 -18.00
C ALA A 110 14.74 6.63 -19.25
N VAL A 111 13.41 6.59 -19.49
CA VAL A 111 12.83 5.82 -20.59
C VAL A 111 11.99 6.69 -21.53
N PRO A 112 11.89 6.31 -22.84
CA PRO A 112 10.97 6.95 -23.76
C PRO A 112 9.52 6.86 -23.29
N ARG A 113 8.71 7.90 -23.58
CA ARG A 113 7.29 7.96 -23.16
C ARG A 113 6.48 6.73 -23.57
N ALA A 114 6.74 6.15 -24.73
CA ALA A 114 6.08 4.94 -25.22
C ALA A 114 6.37 3.70 -24.35
N GLN A 115 7.44 3.70 -23.56
CA GLN A 115 7.86 2.57 -22.71
C GLN A 115 7.59 2.84 -21.23
N LEU A 116 7.11 4.02 -20.85
CA LEU A 116 6.96 4.44 -19.47
C LEU A 116 6.03 3.50 -18.68
N GLY A 117 4.87 3.17 -19.24
CA GLY A 117 3.92 2.25 -18.61
C GLY A 117 4.52 0.86 -18.38
N SER A 118 5.24 0.32 -19.37
CA SER A 118 5.91 -0.98 -19.23
C SER A 118 7.02 -0.95 -18.19
N ALA A 119 7.80 0.13 -18.12
CA ALA A 119 8.87 0.27 -17.14
C ALA A 119 8.34 0.40 -15.71
N MET A 120 7.26 1.14 -15.51
CA MET A 120 6.57 1.24 -14.21
C MET A 120 5.91 -0.08 -13.82
N GLY A 121 5.24 -0.75 -14.76
CA GLY A 121 4.65 -2.07 -14.55
C GLY A 121 5.69 -3.11 -14.16
N LEU A 122 6.86 -3.11 -14.79
CA LEU A 122 7.96 -4.03 -14.47
C LEU A 122 8.56 -3.73 -13.08
N LEU A 123 8.66 -2.45 -12.70
CA LEU A 123 9.14 -2.06 -11.36
C LEU A 123 8.20 -2.55 -10.26
N LEU A 124 6.89 -2.24 -10.39
CA LEU A 124 5.87 -2.68 -9.44
C LEU A 124 5.73 -4.20 -9.44
N GLY A 125 5.84 -4.84 -10.62
CA GLY A 125 5.84 -6.30 -10.74
C GLY A 125 7.01 -6.95 -9.98
N ALA A 126 8.20 -6.36 -10.01
CA ALA A 126 9.34 -6.82 -9.22
C ALA A 126 9.06 -6.70 -7.70
N TYR A 127 8.48 -5.59 -7.25
CA TYR A 127 8.07 -5.41 -5.86
C TYR A 127 7.03 -6.47 -5.42
N PHE A 128 5.98 -6.68 -6.20
CA PHE A 128 4.95 -7.67 -5.87
C PHE A 128 5.48 -9.10 -5.92
N ALA A 129 6.36 -9.42 -6.88
CA ALA A 129 7.02 -10.72 -6.94
C ALA A 129 7.86 -10.98 -5.68
N GLY A 130 8.60 -9.96 -5.21
CA GLY A 130 9.31 -10.03 -3.94
C GLY A 130 8.38 -10.25 -2.75
N ASN A 131 7.26 -9.53 -2.70
CA ASN A 131 6.28 -9.65 -1.61
C ASN A 131 5.64 -11.05 -1.57
N ILE A 132 5.24 -11.59 -2.74
CA ILE A 132 4.70 -12.95 -2.86
C ILE A 132 5.71 -14.00 -2.37
N ALA A 133 7.00 -13.81 -2.67
CA ALA A 133 8.05 -14.73 -2.27
C ALA A 133 8.46 -14.55 -0.79
N GLY A 134 8.45 -13.32 -0.29
CA GLY A 134 8.90 -12.97 1.07
C GLY A 134 7.90 -13.35 2.15
N SER A 135 6.61 -13.11 1.91
CA SER A 135 5.58 -13.36 2.92
C SER A 135 5.56 -14.80 3.44
N PRO A 136 5.61 -15.86 2.58
CA PRO A 136 5.63 -17.25 3.06
C PRO A 136 6.87 -17.62 3.88
N LEU A 137 7.98 -16.90 3.75
CA LEU A 137 9.20 -17.15 4.51
C LEU A 137 9.09 -16.66 5.95
N ALA A 138 8.22 -15.70 6.22
CA ALA A 138 8.09 -15.05 7.52
C ALA A 138 7.69 -16.03 8.63
N GLY A 139 6.69 -16.88 8.36
CA GLY A 139 6.17 -17.85 9.33
C GLY A 139 7.21 -18.89 9.78
N PRO A 140 7.85 -19.62 8.86
CA PRO A 140 8.91 -20.58 9.20
C PRO A 140 10.08 -19.97 9.95
N ILE A 141 10.53 -18.75 9.54
CA ILE A 141 11.60 -18.04 10.25
C ILE A 141 11.14 -17.68 11.67
N ALA A 142 9.92 -17.14 11.81
CA ALA A 142 9.38 -16.75 13.11
C ALA A 142 9.17 -17.95 14.04
N ALA A 143 8.70 -19.07 13.52
CA ALA A 143 8.48 -20.27 14.31
C ALA A 143 9.79 -20.93 14.80
N THR A 144 10.85 -20.88 13.96
CA THR A 144 12.13 -21.51 14.28
C THR A 144 13.02 -20.62 15.14
N PHE A 145 13.09 -19.32 14.81
CA PHE A 145 14.04 -18.36 15.39
C PHE A 145 13.38 -17.21 16.16
N GLY A 146 12.05 -17.19 16.23
CA GLY A 146 11.27 -16.14 16.87
C GLY A 146 10.92 -14.95 15.94
N LEU A 147 9.88 -14.20 16.32
CA LEU A 147 9.38 -13.05 15.54
C LEU A 147 10.44 -11.97 15.33
N ARG A 148 11.31 -11.75 16.32
CA ARG A 148 12.44 -10.79 16.21
C ARG A 148 13.41 -11.16 15.10
N ALA A 149 13.68 -12.46 14.89
CA ALA A 149 14.55 -12.92 13.79
C ALA A 149 13.90 -12.71 12.42
N ALA A 150 12.58 -12.87 12.30
CA ALA A 150 11.86 -12.57 11.06
C ALA A 150 11.90 -11.08 10.73
N VAL A 151 11.77 -10.18 11.72
CA VAL A 151 11.97 -8.73 11.55
C VAL A 151 13.41 -8.40 11.14
N ALA A 152 14.41 -9.07 11.75
CA ALA A 152 15.81 -8.91 11.38
C ALA A 152 16.09 -9.36 9.93
N ALA A 153 15.51 -10.49 9.50
CA ALA A 153 15.60 -10.95 8.10
C ALA A 153 15.01 -9.91 7.13
N ALA A 154 13.85 -9.33 7.46
CA ALA A 154 13.28 -8.23 6.68
C ALA A 154 14.23 -7.03 6.60
N ALA A 155 14.83 -6.61 7.72
CA ALA A 155 15.78 -5.52 7.78
C ALA A 155 17.02 -5.78 6.90
N VAL A 156 17.52 -7.01 6.85
CA VAL A 156 18.63 -7.40 5.97
C VAL A 156 18.26 -7.22 4.49
N PHE A 157 17.10 -7.72 4.05
CA PHE A 157 16.66 -7.53 2.66
C PHE A 157 16.50 -6.06 2.30
N LEU A 158 15.93 -5.24 3.19
CA LEU A 158 15.81 -3.80 2.99
C LEU A 158 17.18 -3.12 2.94
N THR A 159 18.14 -3.56 3.74
CA THR A 159 19.53 -3.05 3.71
C THR A 159 20.19 -3.35 2.36
N VAL A 160 20.09 -4.58 1.87
CA VAL A 160 20.65 -4.95 0.56
C VAL A 160 19.95 -4.17 -0.57
N SER A 161 18.61 -4.02 -0.49
CA SER A 161 17.87 -3.18 -1.42
C SER A 161 18.37 -1.73 -1.42
N THR A 162 18.55 -1.16 -0.24
CA THR A 162 19.08 0.21 -0.07
C THR A 162 20.49 0.33 -0.64
N ALA A 163 21.35 -0.66 -0.43
CA ALA A 163 22.70 -0.70 -0.98
C ALA A 163 22.70 -0.71 -2.53
N LEU A 164 21.74 -1.39 -3.16
CA LEU A 164 21.61 -1.37 -4.62
C LEU A 164 21.24 0.02 -5.16
N ILE A 165 20.51 0.85 -4.39
CA ILE A 165 20.20 2.24 -4.77
C ILE A 165 21.47 3.09 -4.87
N LEU A 166 22.52 2.79 -4.09
CA LEU A 166 23.81 3.48 -4.19
C LEU A 166 24.41 3.39 -5.60
N GLY A 167 24.20 2.27 -6.29
CA GLY A 167 24.67 2.03 -7.66
C GLY A 167 23.93 2.82 -8.75
N LEU A 168 22.81 3.51 -8.44
CA LEU A 168 22.12 4.34 -9.42
C LEU A 168 22.96 5.55 -9.82
N ARG A 169 22.87 5.93 -11.10
CA ARG A 169 23.50 7.18 -11.57
C ARG A 169 22.72 8.37 -11.04
N ALA A 170 23.44 9.42 -10.62
CA ALA A 170 22.82 10.68 -10.24
C ALA A 170 22.15 11.32 -11.47
N THR A 171 20.93 11.78 -11.32
CA THR A 171 20.23 12.57 -12.33
C THR A 171 20.25 14.04 -11.91
N PRO A 172 20.57 14.96 -12.83
CA PRO A 172 20.55 16.38 -12.52
C PRO A 172 19.14 16.82 -12.11
N PRO A 173 19.01 17.84 -11.26
CA PRO A 173 17.74 18.44 -10.92
C PRO A 173 17.03 18.95 -12.17
N ILE A 174 15.74 18.74 -12.28
CA ILE A 174 14.91 19.30 -13.35
C ILE A 174 14.00 20.36 -12.70
N PRO A 175 14.27 21.66 -12.89
CA PRO A 175 13.43 22.68 -12.29
C PRO A 175 12.00 22.60 -12.85
N GLU A 176 11.03 22.30 -12.01
CA GLU A 176 9.61 22.43 -12.37
C GLU A 176 9.25 23.91 -12.48
N ARG A 177 8.65 24.30 -13.59
CA ARG A 177 8.23 25.69 -13.85
C ARG A 177 6.73 25.84 -13.66
N GLY A 178 6.33 26.72 -12.75
CA GLY A 178 4.98 27.27 -12.61
C GLY A 178 4.10 26.63 -11.52
N ALA A 179 3.06 27.35 -11.09
CA ALA A 179 2.11 26.91 -10.08
C ALA A 179 1.21 25.77 -10.58
N PHE A 180 1.02 24.74 -9.74
CA PHE A 180 0.06 23.69 -9.99
C PHE A 180 -1.33 24.16 -9.54
N ARG A 181 -2.26 24.27 -10.49
CA ARG A 181 -3.67 24.56 -10.21
C ARG A 181 -4.51 23.39 -10.70
N PRO A 182 -4.82 22.42 -9.82
CA PRO A 182 -5.60 21.26 -10.23
C PRO A 182 -7.05 21.66 -10.55
N PRO A 183 -7.69 21.00 -11.53
CA PRO A 183 -9.09 21.22 -11.85
C PRO A 183 -10.02 20.72 -10.70
N ARG A 184 -11.26 21.20 -10.68
CA ARG A 184 -12.24 20.79 -9.67
C ARG A 184 -12.47 19.30 -9.59
N SER A 185 -12.40 18.59 -10.72
CA SER A 185 -12.50 17.14 -10.83
C SER A 185 -11.41 16.42 -10.02
N PHE A 186 -10.21 16.95 -9.97
CA PHE A 186 -9.11 16.41 -9.18
C PHE A 186 -9.39 16.51 -7.66
N TRP A 187 -9.90 17.64 -7.20
CA TRP A 187 -10.30 17.79 -5.79
C TRP A 187 -11.39 16.82 -5.38
N THR A 188 -12.35 16.56 -6.29
CA THR A 188 -13.40 15.57 -6.04
C THR A 188 -12.83 14.16 -5.94
N LEU A 189 -11.84 13.82 -6.77
CA LEU A 189 -11.12 12.54 -6.68
C LEU A 189 -10.36 12.42 -5.34
N LEU A 190 -9.66 13.50 -4.94
CA LEU A 190 -8.94 13.54 -3.65
C LEU A 190 -9.88 13.38 -2.45
N ALA A 191 -11.11 13.88 -2.52
CA ALA A 191 -12.08 13.75 -1.45
C ALA A 191 -12.55 12.30 -1.22
N VAL A 192 -12.59 11.47 -2.28
CA VAL A 192 -13.05 10.07 -2.18
C VAL A 192 -11.91 9.06 -2.02
N ALA A 193 -10.69 9.42 -2.42
CA ALA A 193 -9.53 8.54 -2.34
C ALA A 193 -9.25 8.00 -0.91
N PRO A 194 -9.36 8.80 0.17
CA PRO A 194 -9.15 8.31 1.52
C PRO A 194 -10.08 7.16 1.94
N PHE A 195 -11.33 7.18 1.48
CA PHE A 195 -12.29 6.12 1.84
C PHE A 195 -11.92 4.78 1.20
N GLY A 196 -11.50 4.78 -0.07
CA GLY A 196 -11.01 3.59 -0.73
C GLY A 196 -9.71 3.06 -0.08
N ALA A 197 -8.81 3.96 0.29
CA ALA A 197 -7.56 3.63 0.96
C ALA A 197 -7.80 3.07 2.37
N ALA A 198 -8.70 3.68 3.16
CA ALA A 198 -9.08 3.18 4.48
C ALA A 198 -9.65 1.76 4.39
N LEU A 199 -10.55 1.53 3.44
CA LEU A 199 -11.16 0.23 3.22
C LEU A 199 -10.14 -0.84 2.81
N SER A 200 -9.10 -0.46 2.04
CA SER A 200 -8.06 -1.39 1.59
C SER A 200 -7.22 -1.97 2.71
N ILE A 201 -7.09 -1.30 3.85
CA ILE A 201 -6.29 -1.75 4.99
C ILE A 201 -7.13 -2.28 6.15
N LEU A 202 -8.42 -1.93 6.20
CA LEU A 202 -9.27 -2.20 7.35
C LEU A 202 -9.31 -3.69 7.73
N SER A 203 -9.42 -4.59 6.75
CA SER A 203 -9.40 -6.05 6.96
C SER A 203 -8.00 -6.67 6.97
N LEU A 204 -6.94 -5.91 6.63
CA LEU A 204 -5.58 -6.45 6.52
C LEU A 204 -4.69 -6.10 7.72
N ALA A 205 -4.94 -4.96 8.38
CA ALA A 205 -4.03 -4.43 9.41
C ALA A 205 -3.75 -5.41 10.55
N LEU A 206 -4.76 -6.13 11.01
CA LEU A 206 -4.68 -7.09 12.12
C LEU A 206 -4.99 -8.53 11.68
N LEU A 207 -5.01 -8.80 10.37
CA LEU A 207 -5.25 -10.16 9.86
C LEU A 207 -4.25 -11.18 10.39
N PRO A 208 -2.92 -10.93 10.50
CA PRO A 208 -2.00 -11.87 11.10
C PRO A 208 -2.37 -12.24 12.56
N VAL A 209 -2.82 -11.26 13.34
CA VAL A 209 -3.27 -11.47 14.72
C VAL A 209 -4.56 -12.32 14.75
N TYR A 210 -5.52 -12.02 13.88
CA TYR A 210 -6.73 -12.81 13.71
C TYR A 210 -6.43 -14.27 13.34
N LEU A 211 -5.52 -14.49 12.39
CA LEU A 211 -5.12 -15.84 11.96
C LEU A 211 -4.50 -16.64 13.10
N ARG A 212 -3.64 -16.01 13.93
CA ARG A 212 -3.01 -16.67 15.07
C ARG A 212 -4.01 -16.93 16.22
N ASP A 213 -4.69 -15.88 16.66
CA ASP A 213 -5.39 -15.89 17.96
C ASP A 213 -6.83 -16.41 17.85
N ILE A 214 -7.51 -16.16 16.73
CA ILE A 214 -8.92 -16.55 16.52
C ILE A 214 -9.04 -17.79 15.64
N ALA A 215 -8.41 -17.76 14.45
CA ALA A 215 -8.46 -18.88 13.52
C ALA A 215 -7.54 -20.06 13.94
N ALA A 216 -6.66 -19.83 14.93
CA ALA A 216 -5.69 -20.79 15.44
C ALA A 216 -4.77 -21.39 14.36
N VAL A 217 -4.43 -20.57 13.35
CA VAL A 217 -3.49 -20.94 12.29
C VAL A 217 -2.08 -21.02 12.89
N PRO A 218 -1.33 -22.13 12.67
CA PRO A 218 0.05 -22.22 13.10
C PRO A 218 0.90 -21.07 12.54
N LEU A 219 1.84 -20.56 13.37
CA LEU A 219 2.67 -19.40 13.03
C LEU A 219 3.42 -19.60 11.69
N GLU A 220 3.86 -20.82 11.42
CA GLU A 220 4.56 -21.22 10.19
C GLU A 220 3.75 -20.95 8.92
N ARG A 221 2.41 -20.98 9.02
CA ARG A 221 1.50 -20.84 7.87
C ARG A 221 0.96 -19.42 7.69
N ILE A 222 1.07 -18.54 8.68
CA ILE A 222 0.52 -17.18 8.59
C ILE A 222 1.08 -16.45 7.39
N GLY A 223 2.41 -16.50 7.20
CA GLY A 223 3.05 -15.88 6.03
C GLY A 223 2.55 -16.41 4.69
N PHE A 224 2.20 -17.70 4.60
CA PHE A 224 1.61 -18.28 3.40
C PHE A 224 0.29 -17.59 3.01
N TYR A 225 -0.61 -17.33 3.97
CA TYR A 225 -1.87 -16.63 3.72
C TYR A 225 -1.64 -15.18 3.26
N LEU A 226 -0.64 -14.49 3.82
CA LEU A 226 -0.25 -13.15 3.35
C LEU A 226 0.32 -13.19 1.91
N GLY A 227 1.06 -14.24 1.58
CA GLY A 227 1.52 -14.51 0.21
C GLY A 227 0.35 -14.72 -0.76
N LEU A 228 -0.70 -15.46 -0.34
CA LEU A 228 -1.92 -15.61 -1.13
C LEU A 228 -2.64 -14.28 -1.38
N ILE A 229 -2.67 -13.37 -0.39
CA ILE A 229 -3.23 -12.03 -0.58
C ILE A 229 -2.44 -11.28 -1.68
N SER A 230 -1.12 -11.32 -1.63
CA SER A 230 -0.26 -10.64 -2.60
C SER A 230 -0.40 -11.25 -4.00
N LEU A 231 -0.52 -12.57 -4.09
CA LEU A 231 -0.83 -13.27 -5.35
C LEU A 231 -2.22 -12.85 -5.87
N GLY A 232 -3.23 -12.87 -5.01
CA GLY A 232 -4.58 -12.43 -5.33
C GLY A 232 -4.61 -10.98 -5.80
N ALA A 233 -3.86 -10.07 -5.15
CA ALA A 233 -3.74 -8.68 -5.56
C ALA A 233 -3.21 -8.55 -7.00
N THR A 234 -2.19 -9.33 -7.34
CA THR A 234 -1.62 -9.35 -8.69
C THR A 234 -2.62 -9.88 -9.72
N LEU A 235 -3.26 -11.02 -9.45
CA LEU A 235 -4.22 -11.64 -10.36
C LEU A 235 -5.47 -10.78 -10.55
N LEU A 236 -6.03 -10.27 -9.46
CA LEU A 236 -7.23 -9.45 -9.48
C LEU A 236 -6.98 -8.07 -10.10
N ALA A 237 -5.79 -7.47 -9.92
CA ALA A 237 -5.44 -6.22 -10.60
C ALA A 237 -5.48 -6.40 -12.13
N VAL A 238 -4.95 -7.50 -12.66
CA VAL A 238 -5.01 -7.82 -14.09
C VAL A 238 -6.44 -8.08 -14.54
N ALA A 239 -7.22 -8.86 -13.78
CA ALA A 239 -8.60 -9.18 -14.10
C ALA A 239 -9.49 -7.92 -14.11
N MET A 240 -9.36 -7.07 -13.08
CA MET A 240 -10.11 -5.81 -12.98
C MET A 240 -9.67 -4.79 -14.02
N GLY A 241 -8.39 -4.75 -14.39
CA GLY A 241 -7.90 -3.94 -15.51
C GLY A 241 -8.58 -4.32 -16.83
N ARG A 242 -8.57 -5.61 -17.17
CA ARG A 242 -9.26 -6.10 -18.37
C ARG A 242 -10.78 -5.85 -18.34
N LEU A 243 -11.40 -6.00 -17.16
CA LEU A 243 -12.81 -5.71 -16.99
C LEU A 243 -13.09 -4.21 -17.18
N ALA A 244 -12.21 -3.34 -16.69
CA ALA A 244 -12.31 -1.89 -16.89
C ALA A 244 -12.16 -1.49 -18.37
N ASP A 245 -11.30 -2.17 -19.12
CA ASP A 245 -11.14 -1.95 -20.56
C ASP A 245 -12.37 -2.42 -21.35
N ALA A 246 -12.99 -3.52 -20.94
CA ALA A 246 -14.13 -4.11 -21.65
C ALA A 246 -15.47 -3.45 -21.30
N LEU A 247 -15.74 -3.19 -20.03
CA LEU A 247 -17.03 -2.72 -19.51
C LEU A 247 -16.98 -1.32 -18.88
N GLY A 248 -15.79 -0.75 -18.77
CA GLY A 248 -15.58 0.54 -18.13
C GLY A 248 -15.18 0.46 -16.65
N THR A 249 -14.72 1.58 -16.13
CA THR A 249 -14.12 1.71 -14.79
C THR A 249 -15.10 1.38 -13.65
N VAL A 250 -16.37 1.84 -13.78
CA VAL A 250 -17.36 1.67 -12.69
C VAL A 250 -17.76 0.20 -12.48
N PRO A 251 -18.12 -0.58 -13.53
CA PRO A 251 -18.35 -2.01 -13.37
C PRO A 251 -17.17 -2.76 -12.76
N ALA A 252 -15.93 -2.42 -13.14
CA ALA A 252 -14.74 -3.04 -12.56
C ALA A 252 -14.59 -2.74 -11.06
N LEU A 253 -14.87 -1.50 -10.62
CA LEU A 253 -14.86 -1.13 -9.20
C LEU A 253 -15.95 -1.89 -8.41
N ILE A 254 -17.15 -1.99 -8.97
CA ILE A 254 -18.25 -2.75 -8.33
C ILE A 254 -17.89 -4.24 -8.23
N ALA A 255 -17.34 -4.83 -9.29
CA ALA A 255 -16.89 -6.22 -9.26
C ALA A 255 -15.79 -6.44 -8.19
N ALA A 256 -14.80 -5.55 -8.11
CA ALA A 256 -13.77 -5.60 -7.06
C ALA A 256 -14.38 -5.49 -5.65
N ALA A 257 -15.38 -4.62 -5.47
CA ALA A 257 -16.08 -4.49 -4.19
C ALA A 257 -16.91 -5.74 -3.85
N CYS A 258 -17.55 -6.39 -4.82
CA CYS A 258 -18.23 -7.67 -4.59
C CYS A 258 -17.23 -8.76 -4.16
N VAL A 259 -16.07 -8.85 -4.81
CA VAL A 259 -15.01 -9.79 -4.42
C VAL A 259 -14.51 -9.49 -3.00
N LEU A 260 -14.27 -8.22 -2.67
CA LEU A 260 -13.81 -7.81 -1.34
C LEU A 260 -14.86 -8.09 -0.26
N THR A 261 -16.14 -7.80 -0.53
CA THR A 261 -17.25 -8.16 0.38
C THR A 261 -17.27 -9.66 0.64
N SER A 262 -17.21 -10.47 -0.41
CA SER A 262 -17.20 -11.93 -0.29
C SER A 262 -15.99 -12.42 0.50
N ALA A 263 -14.81 -11.86 0.23
CA ALA A 263 -13.58 -12.21 0.94
C ALA A 263 -13.67 -11.91 2.44
N ALA A 264 -14.15 -10.71 2.79
CA ALA A 264 -14.28 -10.29 4.17
C ALA A 264 -15.31 -11.15 4.94
N LEU A 265 -16.44 -11.48 4.32
CA LEU A 265 -17.42 -12.40 4.90
C LEU A 265 -16.85 -13.81 5.04
N LEU A 266 -16.11 -14.32 4.05
CA LEU A 266 -15.47 -15.62 4.15
C LEU A 266 -14.49 -15.67 5.33
N VAL A 267 -13.68 -14.61 5.58
CA VAL A 267 -12.84 -14.55 6.79
C VAL A 267 -13.69 -14.56 8.04
N ALA A 268 -14.73 -13.71 8.12
CA ALA A 268 -15.56 -13.59 9.31
C ALA A 268 -16.26 -14.92 9.69
N PHE A 269 -16.66 -15.71 8.68
CA PHE A 269 -17.37 -16.97 8.88
C PHE A 269 -16.52 -18.24 8.69
N SER A 270 -15.22 -18.09 8.40
CA SER A 270 -14.31 -19.25 8.19
C SER A 270 -14.09 -20.09 9.44
N GLY A 271 -14.17 -19.48 10.63
CA GLY A 271 -13.76 -20.12 11.87
C GLY A 271 -12.31 -20.61 11.76
N ARG A 272 -12.11 -21.93 11.95
CA ARG A 272 -10.81 -22.61 11.82
C ARG A 272 -10.66 -23.41 10.53
N ASN A 273 -11.49 -23.15 9.53
CA ASN A 273 -11.47 -23.88 8.26
C ASN A 273 -10.37 -23.30 7.34
N GLU A 274 -9.19 -23.91 7.36
CA GLU A 274 -8.03 -23.45 6.59
C GLU A 274 -8.28 -23.34 5.08
N PRO A 275 -8.95 -24.26 4.38
CA PRO A 275 -9.33 -24.09 2.98
C PRO A 275 -10.14 -22.81 2.71
N ILE A 276 -11.12 -22.50 3.57
CA ILE A 276 -11.93 -21.27 3.41
C ILE A 276 -11.04 -20.05 3.64
N ILE A 277 -10.16 -20.07 4.64
CA ILE A 277 -9.20 -19.00 4.93
C ILE A 277 -8.28 -18.77 3.71
N ALA A 278 -7.80 -19.85 3.07
CA ALA A 278 -6.94 -19.73 1.89
C ALA A 278 -7.65 -19.04 0.71
N VAL A 279 -8.89 -19.43 0.42
CA VAL A 279 -9.71 -18.78 -0.61
C VAL A 279 -9.98 -17.32 -0.24
N ALA A 280 -10.36 -17.06 1.02
CA ALA A 280 -10.60 -15.71 1.50
C ALA A 280 -9.35 -14.84 1.39
N ALA A 281 -8.17 -15.35 1.76
CA ALA A 281 -6.89 -14.66 1.64
C ALA A 281 -6.59 -14.28 0.18
N LEU A 282 -6.76 -15.20 -0.76
CA LEU A 282 -6.59 -14.92 -2.18
C LEU A 282 -7.54 -13.80 -2.66
N LEU A 283 -8.81 -13.86 -2.27
CA LEU A 283 -9.81 -12.86 -2.63
C LEU A 283 -9.60 -11.51 -1.93
N LEU A 284 -9.02 -11.48 -0.73
CA LEU A 284 -8.63 -10.23 -0.04
C LEU A 284 -7.60 -9.42 -0.85
N GLY A 285 -6.93 -10.01 -1.82
CA GLY A 285 -6.14 -9.26 -2.81
C GLY A 285 -6.94 -8.18 -3.54
N ALA A 286 -8.27 -8.28 -3.60
CA ALA A 286 -9.16 -7.25 -4.15
C ALA A 286 -9.05 -5.89 -3.44
N THR A 287 -8.51 -5.84 -2.23
CA THR A 287 -8.21 -4.58 -1.51
C THR A 287 -7.30 -3.65 -2.32
N GLN A 288 -6.43 -4.20 -3.18
CA GLN A 288 -5.51 -3.43 -4.01
C GLN A 288 -6.08 -3.07 -5.39
N ALA A 289 -7.19 -3.64 -5.80
CA ALA A 289 -7.78 -3.45 -7.13
C ALA A 289 -8.18 -1.99 -7.45
N PRO A 290 -8.65 -1.14 -6.51
CA PRO A 290 -8.96 0.25 -6.80
C PRO A 290 -7.74 1.13 -7.13
N ASN A 291 -6.54 0.78 -6.65
CA ASN A 291 -5.35 1.61 -6.77
C ASN A 291 -4.95 1.92 -8.23
N PRO A 292 -4.80 0.94 -9.15
CA PRO A 292 -4.46 1.22 -10.53
C PRO A 292 -5.57 2.02 -11.25
N VAL A 293 -6.82 1.80 -10.89
CA VAL A 293 -7.97 2.52 -11.46
C VAL A 293 -7.95 3.99 -11.07
N LEU A 294 -7.71 4.29 -9.80
CA LEU A 294 -7.62 5.66 -9.30
C LEU A 294 -6.37 6.37 -9.80
N ALA A 295 -5.22 5.67 -9.90
CA ALA A 295 -4.01 6.22 -10.50
C ALA A 295 -4.23 6.60 -11.97
N ALA A 296 -4.87 5.76 -12.77
CA ALA A 296 -5.24 6.06 -14.15
C ALA A 296 -6.21 7.25 -14.26
N ALA A 297 -7.11 7.44 -13.29
CA ALA A 297 -7.98 8.60 -13.23
C ALA A 297 -7.19 9.89 -12.99
N VAL A 298 -6.14 9.86 -12.15
CA VAL A 298 -5.22 10.99 -11.95
C VAL A 298 -4.56 11.39 -13.27
N GLU A 299 -4.03 10.41 -14.01
CA GLU A 299 -3.35 10.66 -15.30
C GLU A 299 -4.28 11.28 -16.35
N ARG A 300 -5.56 10.92 -16.35
CA ARG A 300 -6.56 11.50 -17.27
C ARG A 300 -6.96 12.94 -16.90
N ILE A 301 -6.89 13.29 -15.62
CA ILE A 301 -7.31 14.60 -15.10
C ILE A 301 -6.17 15.61 -15.13
N ILE A 302 -4.94 15.17 -14.90
CA ILE A 302 -3.76 16.04 -14.74
C ILE A 302 -2.94 16.05 -16.04
N PRO A 303 -2.54 17.24 -16.53
CA PRO A 303 -1.66 17.32 -17.68
C PRO A 303 -0.35 16.55 -17.46
N PRO A 304 0.22 15.90 -18.51
CA PRO A 304 1.44 15.09 -18.38
C PRO A 304 2.63 15.83 -17.76
N ALA A 305 2.73 17.14 -18.01
CA ALA A 305 3.78 17.99 -17.41
C ALA A 305 3.66 18.15 -15.89
N ARG A 306 2.52 17.77 -15.30
CA ARG A 306 2.20 17.89 -13.86
C ARG A 306 1.83 16.57 -13.21
N ALA A 307 1.94 15.47 -13.94
CA ALA A 307 1.53 14.15 -13.49
C ALA A 307 2.22 13.74 -12.17
N ALA A 308 3.51 14.05 -12.02
CA ALA A 308 4.27 13.74 -10.80
C ALA A 308 3.69 14.42 -9.54
N LEU A 309 3.39 15.74 -9.65
CA LEU A 309 2.80 16.50 -8.54
C LEU A 309 1.35 16.08 -8.27
N GLY A 310 0.57 15.83 -9.32
CA GLY A 310 -0.79 15.29 -9.20
C GLY A 310 -0.79 13.95 -8.47
N TYR A 311 0.11 13.04 -8.85
CA TYR A 311 0.25 11.75 -8.20
C TYR A 311 0.72 11.87 -6.75
N ALA A 312 1.70 12.75 -6.46
CA ALA A 312 2.14 13.00 -5.08
C ALA A 312 1.00 13.54 -4.20
N THR A 313 0.18 14.44 -4.72
CA THR A 313 -1.00 14.96 -3.99
C THR A 313 -2.05 13.87 -3.77
N TYR A 314 -2.28 13.00 -4.76
CA TYR A 314 -3.13 11.82 -4.60
C TYR A 314 -2.59 10.88 -3.51
N GLN A 315 -1.28 10.63 -3.46
CA GLN A 315 -0.66 9.78 -2.45
C GLN A 315 -0.80 10.34 -1.03
N VAL A 316 -0.82 11.67 -0.86
CA VAL A 316 -1.17 12.31 0.42
C VAL A 316 -2.58 11.92 0.87
N ALA A 317 -3.58 12.07 -0.02
CA ALA A 317 -4.95 11.69 0.29
C ALA A 317 -5.08 10.18 0.56
N PHE A 318 -4.40 9.35 -0.23
CA PHE A 318 -4.36 7.90 -0.02
C PHE A 318 -3.76 7.55 1.34
N ALA A 319 -2.61 8.11 1.71
CA ALA A 319 -1.93 7.81 2.97
C ALA A 319 -2.75 8.26 4.21
N ILE A 320 -3.47 9.37 4.11
CA ILE A 320 -4.42 9.79 5.16
C ILE A 320 -5.47 8.70 5.38
N GLY A 321 -6.09 8.22 4.31
CA GLY A 321 -7.08 7.15 4.37
C GLY A 321 -6.50 5.83 4.86
N PHE A 322 -5.36 5.44 4.32
CA PHE A 322 -4.68 4.19 4.67
C PHE A 322 -4.25 4.16 6.15
N GLY A 323 -3.67 5.25 6.65
CA GLY A 323 -3.29 5.38 8.05
C GLY A 323 -4.49 5.41 9.00
N SER A 324 -5.52 6.20 8.68
CA SER A 324 -6.75 6.25 9.49
C SER A 324 -7.50 4.92 9.47
N GLY A 325 -7.54 4.23 8.31
CA GLY A 325 -8.14 2.89 8.18
C GLY A 325 -7.45 1.86 9.07
N GLY A 326 -6.12 1.86 9.13
CA GLY A 326 -5.35 0.99 10.02
C GLY A 326 -5.59 1.30 11.50
N THR A 327 -5.68 2.58 11.86
CA THR A 327 -6.05 3.00 13.22
C THR A 327 -7.46 2.53 13.58
N VAL A 328 -8.44 2.77 12.71
CA VAL A 328 -9.84 2.33 12.91
C VAL A 328 -9.92 0.80 13.01
N ALA A 329 -9.15 0.08 12.21
CA ALA A 329 -9.06 -1.39 12.30
C ALA A 329 -8.65 -1.86 13.70
N GLY A 330 -7.66 -1.19 14.32
CA GLY A 330 -7.22 -1.49 15.68
C GLY A 330 -8.33 -1.33 16.71
N PHE A 331 -9.07 -0.22 16.67
CA PHE A 331 -10.20 0.03 17.59
C PHE A 331 -11.37 -0.94 17.35
N LEU A 332 -11.70 -1.23 16.10
CA LEU A 332 -12.73 -2.20 15.76
C LEU A 332 -12.37 -3.59 16.25
N TYR A 333 -11.11 -4.00 16.02
CA TYR A 333 -10.63 -5.33 16.44
C TYR A 333 -10.60 -5.48 17.96
N GLU A 334 -10.25 -4.42 18.71
CA GLU A 334 -10.30 -4.40 20.17
C GLU A 334 -11.72 -4.62 20.70
N ALA A 335 -12.72 -4.06 20.01
CA ALA A 335 -14.13 -4.22 20.40
C ALA A 335 -14.65 -5.63 20.06
N ASP A 336 -14.35 -6.13 18.84
CA ASP A 336 -14.62 -7.48 18.39
C ASP A 336 -13.71 -7.82 17.20
N PRO A 337 -12.97 -8.95 17.25
CA PRO A 337 -12.06 -9.36 16.16
C PRO A 337 -12.72 -9.52 14.78
N LEU A 338 -14.04 -9.68 14.70
CA LEU A 338 -14.77 -9.80 13.44
C LEU A 338 -15.18 -8.45 12.84
N LEU A 339 -15.27 -7.40 13.66
CA LEU A 339 -15.74 -6.08 13.20
C LEU A 339 -14.97 -5.50 12.01
N PRO A 340 -13.63 -5.58 11.93
CA PRO A 340 -12.91 -5.07 10.75
C PRO A 340 -13.38 -5.72 9.45
N PHE A 341 -13.69 -7.01 9.46
CA PHE A 341 -14.16 -7.75 8.30
C PHE A 341 -15.63 -7.43 7.98
N ILE A 342 -16.50 -7.37 8.99
CA ILE A 342 -17.92 -7.03 8.82
C ILE A 342 -18.07 -5.60 8.28
N VAL A 343 -17.33 -4.65 8.84
CA VAL A 343 -17.34 -3.24 8.38
C VAL A 343 -16.78 -3.13 6.96
N THR A 344 -15.69 -3.87 6.64
CA THR A 344 -15.18 -3.94 5.26
C THR A 344 -16.26 -4.45 4.32
N ALA A 345 -16.94 -5.55 4.65
CA ALA A 345 -18.01 -6.12 3.82
C ALA A 345 -19.18 -5.15 3.64
N ALA A 346 -19.59 -4.45 4.70
CA ALA A 346 -20.70 -3.50 4.66
C ALA A 346 -20.37 -2.24 3.83
N LEU A 347 -19.13 -1.77 3.87
CA LEU A 347 -18.74 -0.51 3.25
C LEU A 347 -18.17 -0.67 1.83
N ALA A 348 -17.74 -1.86 1.41
CA ALA A 348 -17.07 -2.06 0.12
C ALA A 348 -17.93 -1.58 -1.06
N LEU A 349 -19.18 -2.00 -1.14
CA LEU A 349 -20.09 -1.61 -2.22
C LEU A 349 -20.50 -0.13 -2.17
N PRO A 350 -20.93 0.45 -1.02
CA PRO A 350 -21.21 1.87 -0.92
C PRO A 350 -20.02 2.76 -1.31
N VAL A 351 -18.82 2.42 -0.87
CA VAL A 351 -17.60 3.18 -1.21
C VAL A 351 -17.30 3.08 -2.72
N ALA A 352 -17.35 1.87 -3.30
CA ALA A 352 -17.15 1.68 -4.73
C ALA A 352 -18.19 2.43 -5.58
N ALA A 353 -19.45 2.40 -5.18
CA ALA A 353 -20.53 3.14 -5.84
C ALA A 353 -20.29 4.66 -5.76
N THR A 354 -19.89 5.17 -4.60
CA THR A 354 -19.57 6.60 -4.42
C THR A 354 -18.41 7.03 -5.30
N ILE A 355 -17.31 6.26 -5.33
CA ILE A 355 -16.16 6.50 -6.22
C ILE A 355 -16.63 6.45 -7.69
N GLY A 356 -17.44 5.47 -8.06
CA GLY A 356 -17.99 5.32 -9.41
C GLY A 356 -18.81 6.54 -9.84
N VAL A 357 -19.72 7.03 -9.00
CA VAL A 357 -20.50 8.26 -9.27
C VAL A 357 -19.61 9.49 -9.43
N VAL A 358 -18.58 9.60 -8.61
CA VAL A 358 -17.62 10.71 -8.71
C VAL A 358 -16.87 10.66 -10.04
N LEU A 359 -16.37 9.48 -10.43
CA LEU A 359 -15.63 9.31 -11.69
C LEU A 359 -16.50 9.61 -12.91
N THR A 360 -17.74 9.14 -12.94
CA THR A 360 -18.67 9.41 -14.06
C THR A 360 -19.00 10.90 -14.19
N ARG A 361 -19.28 11.59 -13.07
CA ARG A 361 -19.55 13.03 -13.08
C ARG A 361 -18.34 13.86 -13.50
N THR A 362 -17.14 13.44 -13.16
CA THR A 362 -15.90 14.14 -13.57
C THR A 362 -15.62 13.95 -15.05
N ALA A 363 -15.87 12.77 -15.62
CA ALA A 363 -15.72 12.48 -17.04
C ALA A 363 -16.73 13.29 -17.88
N ALA A 364 -18.00 13.33 -17.49
CA ALA A 364 -19.05 14.08 -18.19
C ALA A 364 -18.78 15.60 -18.24
N ARG A 365 -18.19 16.16 -17.18
CA ARG A 365 -17.81 17.60 -17.15
C ARG A 365 -16.59 17.91 -18.03
N ALA A 366 -15.66 16.98 -18.18
CA ALA A 366 -14.50 17.17 -19.05
C ALA A 366 -14.89 17.20 -20.53
N THR A 367 -15.84 16.39 -20.97
CA THR A 367 -16.40 16.41 -22.34
C THR A 367 -17.15 17.69 -22.63
N LEU A 368 -17.98 18.19 -21.73
CA LEU A 368 -18.71 19.46 -21.90
C LEU A 368 -17.78 20.68 -22.02
N THR A 369 -16.65 20.70 -21.31
CA THR A 369 -15.66 21.79 -21.43
C THR A 369 -14.85 21.72 -22.71
N SER A 370 -14.61 20.55 -23.28
CA SER A 370 -13.91 20.39 -24.57
C SER A 370 -14.78 20.71 -25.80
N GLU A 371 -16.10 20.65 -25.66
CA GLU A 371 -17.06 21.04 -26.72
C GLU A 371 -17.34 22.55 -26.75
N LEU A 372 -16.99 23.29 -25.69
CA LEU A 372 -17.19 24.72 -25.55
C LEU A 372 -15.92 25.58 -25.84
N THR A 373 -14.78 24.92 -26.08
CA THR A 373 -13.49 25.54 -26.44
C THR A 373 -13.07 25.16 -27.83
#